data_6d67347ebdcdf466f0e152f9578320df
#
_entry.id   6d67347ebdcdf466f0e152f9578320df
#
_cell.length_a   1.000
_cell.length_b   1.000
_cell.length_c   1.000
_cell.angle_alpha   90.00
_cell.angle_beta   90.00
_cell.angle_gamma   90.00
#
_symmetry.space_group_name_H-M   'P 1'
#
loop_
_entity.id
_entity.type
_entity.pdbx_description
1 polymer ?
#
loop_
_entity_poly.entity_id
_entity_poly.type
_entity_poly.pdbx_seq_one_letter_code
_entity_poly.pdbx_strand_id
1 'polypeptide(L)'
;MNTLMSRRDLLIAGVGVAALGSGAVRAAASDPLLNLPNSRAAYEPWYSWRADAPKSAVAIIHSAVLAANAHDTQPWRFRIESDRIDVYADTDRHLGAMDPFLREMHLSLGCALENAVLIARSLGYAASIDIAGGSLREEGVARRARCVASIGLASQRPEASPLVATIPHRHTNRSPYRGDRDISDEIQSRLTALASEGAARLIWIADPVARRDFAAATVAATENIVADSAMIADSDRWFRATDAQIELHRDGPTLYCAGLSPLVLFGARLMPAISAQSTHRHWIDQTRDAQLGTNPLIGLIAVKDLYDRDQALQAGRLWQRLHLQGTLLGLGMQPLNQLPECVDRELQLGKSATFGKTLAGFCAAAEWQPTFAFRVGWPTRPGPASPRRTLQSVVMPPSRVNS
;
A
#
# COMPACT_ATOMS: atom_id res chain seq x y z
N MET A 1 19.47 42.02 14.47
CA MET A 1 18.82 40.90 15.15
C MET A 1 17.92 40.22 14.12
N ASN A 2 18.49 39.29 13.35
CA ASN A 2 17.74 38.52 12.34
C ASN A 2 17.17 37.25 13.04
N THR A 3 15.89 37.27 13.34
CA THR A 3 15.15 36.11 13.81
C THR A 3 14.98 35.18 12.62
N LEU A 4 15.78 34.13 12.52
CA LEU A 4 15.59 33.04 11.58
C LEU A 4 14.24 32.39 11.89
N MET A 5 13.29 32.50 10.97
CA MET A 5 12.01 31.78 11.04
C MET A 5 12.26 30.30 11.22
N SER A 6 11.57 29.68 12.15
CA SER A 6 11.70 28.23 12.39
C SER A 6 11.09 27.46 11.20
N ARG A 7 11.58 26.26 10.94
CA ARG A 7 11.05 25.38 9.88
C ARG A 7 9.56 25.04 10.07
N ARG A 8 9.09 25.16 11.31
CA ARG A 8 7.68 25.04 11.68
C ARG A 8 6.84 26.20 11.10
N ASP A 9 7.41 27.41 11.10
CA ASP A 9 6.76 28.62 10.57
C ASP A 9 6.69 28.58 9.05
N LEU A 10 7.67 27.94 8.37
CA LEU A 10 7.65 27.70 6.92
C LEU A 10 6.63 26.64 6.50
N LEU A 11 6.42 25.59 7.31
CA LEU A 11 5.40 24.58 7.08
C LEU A 11 3.98 25.12 7.32
N ILE A 12 3.82 26.08 8.25
CA ILE A 12 2.56 26.77 8.55
C ILE A 12 2.33 27.94 7.55
N ALA A 13 3.38 28.64 7.13
CA ALA A 13 3.29 29.75 6.16
C ALA A 13 2.90 29.29 4.73
N GLY A 14 2.96 28.00 4.42
CA GLY A 14 2.43 27.41 3.18
C GLY A 14 0.92 27.60 2.99
N VAL A 15 0.21 28.05 4.00
CA VAL A 15 -1.23 28.39 3.96
C VAL A 15 -1.47 29.84 3.55
N GLY A 16 -0.46 30.73 3.59
CA GLY A 16 -0.61 32.18 3.44
C GLY A 16 -0.14 32.81 2.13
N VAL A 17 0.51 32.08 1.20
CA VAL A 17 1.04 32.65 -0.05
C VAL A 17 0.29 32.14 -1.30
N ALA A 18 -1.04 32.24 -1.26
CA ALA A 18 -1.93 31.86 -2.38
C ALA A 18 -2.31 33.07 -3.26
N ALA A 19 -1.45 34.04 -3.48
CA ALA A 19 -1.84 35.26 -4.20
C ALA A 19 -0.92 35.75 -5.33
N LEU A 20 0.02 34.94 -5.84
CA LEU A 20 0.77 35.34 -7.05
C LEU A 20 0.94 34.13 -7.99
N GLY A 21 0.19 34.09 -9.10
CA GLY A 21 0.45 33.19 -10.23
C GLY A 21 -0.51 32.01 -10.40
N SER A 22 -1.82 32.25 -10.41
CA SER A 22 -2.87 31.21 -10.41
C SER A 22 -3.00 30.36 -11.69
N GLY A 23 -2.36 30.70 -12.81
CA GLY A 23 -2.51 29.98 -14.07
C GLY A 23 -1.52 28.81 -14.25
N ALA A 24 -0.23 29.06 -14.09
CA ALA A 24 0.82 28.05 -14.32
C ALA A 24 0.88 27.00 -13.18
N VAL A 25 0.59 27.39 -11.94
CA VAL A 25 0.55 26.48 -10.80
C VAL A 25 -0.64 25.51 -10.85
N ARG A 26 -1.78 25.93 -11.42
CA ARG A 26 -2.95 25.06 -11.61
C ARG A 26 -2.72 23.97 -12.66
N ALA A 27 -2.03 24.28 -13.75
CA ALA A 27 -1.69 23.28 -14.78
C ALA A 27 -0.69 22.24 -14.24
N ALA A 28 0.30 22.66 -13.44
CA ALA A 28 1.26 21.75 -12.81
C ALA A 28 0.65 20.83 -11.73
N ALA A 29 -0.43 21.27 -11.07
CA ALA A 29 -1.11 20.47 -10.03
C ALA A 29 -2.05 19.40 -10.60
N SER A 30 -2.36 19.46 -11.90
CA SER A 30 -3.32 18.53 -12.55
C SER A 30 -2.68 17.35 -13.27
N ASP A 31 -1.36 17.39 -13.52
CA ASP A 31 -0.62 16.31 -14.17
C ASP A 31 0.19 15.50 -13.14
N PRO A 32 -0.22 14.25 -12.83
CA PRO A 32 0.56 13.37 -11.95
C PRO A 32 2.00 13.16 -12.42
N LEU A 33 2.27 13.33 -13.72
CA LEU A 33 3.58 13.18 -14.34
C LEU A 33 4.53 14.34 -14.00
N LEU A 34 4.01 15.53 -13.71
CA LEU A 34 4.82 16.70 -13.33
C LEU A 34 5.35 16.64 -11.89
N ASN A 35 4.79 15.73 -11.06
CA ASN A 35 5.24 15.49 -9.69
C ASN A 35 6.25 14.33 -9.59
N LEU A 36 6.63 13.72 -10.71
CA LEU A 36 7.64 12.67 -10.71
C LEU A 36 9.05 13.27 -10.59
N PRO A 37 9.96 12.57 -9.89
CA PRO A 37 11.37 12.95 -9.89
C PRO A 37 11.92 12.97 -11.33
N ASN A 38 13.01 13.70 -11.55
CA ASN A 38 13.65 13.82 -12.87
C ASN A 38 14.11 12.47 -13.44
N SER A 39 14.20 11.44 -12.62
CA SER A 39 14.49 10.06 -13.00
C SER A 39 13.22 9.32 -13.37
N ARG A 40 13.13 8.90 -14.61
CA ARG A 40 11.99 8.13 -15.14
C ARG A 40 12.18 6.62 -15.05
N ALA A 41 13.41 6.13 -14.87
CA ALA A 41 13.70 4.71 -14.97
C ALA A 41 13.11 3.91 -13.78
N ALA A 42 13.08 4.48 -12.57
CA ALA A 42 12.44 3.85 -11.42
C ALA A 42 10.90 3.77 -11.55
N TYR A 43 10.30 4.52 -12.47
CA TYR A 43 8.86 4.57 -12.72
C TYR A 43 8.46 3.95 -14.07
N GLU A 44 9.44 3.45 -14.82
CA GLU A 44 9.25 2.87 -16.14
C GLU A 44 8.13 1.82 -16.18
N PRO A 45 7.96 0.89 -15.20
CA PRO A 45 6.90 -0.10 -15.24
C PRO A 45 5.48 0.48 -15.29
N TRP A 46 5.25 1.69 -14.79
CA TRP A 46 3.95 2.37 -14.89
C TRP A 46 3.67 2.89 -16.31
N TYR A 47 4.72 3.33 -17.03
CA TYR A 47 4.58 3.91 -18.36
C TYR A 47 4.60 2.88 -19.48
N SER A 48 5.34 1.79 -19.29
CA SER A 48 5.46 0.71 -20.27
C SER A 48 4.30 -0.30 -20.17
N TRP A 49 3.51 -0.25 -19.10
CA TRP A 49 2.36 -1.12 -18.95
C TRP A 49 1.30 -0.87 -20.04
N ARG A 50 0.71 -1.95 -20.56
CA ARG A 50 -0.33 -1.93 -21.59
C ARG A 50 -1.43 -2.93 -21.25
N ALA A 51 -2.70 -2.47 -21.28
CA ALA A 51 -3.86 -3.35 -21.14
C ALA A 51 -4.04 -4.29 -22.33
N ASP A 52 -3.62 -3.86 -23.51
CA ASP A 52 -3.67 -4.58 -24.80
C ASP A 52 -2.36 -5.29 -25.15
N ALA A 53 -1.50 -5.54 -24.14
CA ALA A 53 -0.26 -6.28 -24.33
C ALA A 53 -0.53 -7.68 -24.92
N PRO A 54 0.41 -8.23 -25.73
CA PRO A 54 0.27 -9.58 -26.25
C PRO A 54 0.08 -10.61 -25.13
N LYS A 55 -0.78 -11.62 -25.39
CA LYS A 55 -1.05 -12.71 -24.45
C LYS A 55 0.27 -13.42 -24.06
N SER A 56 0.74 -13.18 -22.84
CA SER A 56 2.00 -13.74 -22.34
C SER A 56 2.06 -13.70 -20.80
N ALA A 57 2.86 -14.60 -20.21
CA ALA A 57 3.17 -14.58 -18.79
C ALA A 57 3.91 -13.29 -18.36
N VAL A 58 4.73 -12.72 -19.26
CA VAL A 58 5.45 -11.45 -19.00
C VAL A 58 4.46 -10.29 -18.82
N ALA A 59 3.42 -10.19 -19.64
CA ALA A 59 2.37 -9.17 -19.49
C ALA A 59 1.62 -9.33 -18.16
N ILE A 60 1.40 -10.57 -17.71
CA ILE A 60 0.78 -10.84 -16.41
C ILE A 60 1.67 -10.33 -15.27
N ILE A 61 2.96 -10.66 -15.29
CA ILE A 61 3.92 -10.21 -14.27
C ILE A 61 4.05 -8.68 -14.27
N HIS A 62 4.02 -8.05 -15.45
CA HIS A 62 4.07 -6.59 -15.56
C HIS A 62 2.91 -5.93 -14.80
N SER A 63 1.72 -6.52 -14.86
CA SER A 63 0.58 -6.06 -14.07
C SER A 63 0.79 -6.31 -12.56
N ALA A 64 1.31 -7.49 -12.20
CA ALA A 64 1.55 -7.87 -10.81
C ALA A 64 2.50 -6.90 -10.08
N VAL A 65 3.58 -6.43 -10.72
CA VAL A 65 4.55 -5.51 -10.11
C VAL A 65 3.97 -4.12 -9.83
N LEU A 66 2.83 -3.75 -10.41
CA LEU A 66 2.13 -2.50 -10.14
C LEU A 66 1.21 -2.57 -8.91
N ALA A 67 1.15 -3.69 -8.23
CA ALA A 67 0.27 -3.89 -7.08
C ALA A 67 0.65 -3.02 -5.87
N ALA A 68 -0.34 -2.84 -4.96
CA ALA A 68 -0.09 -2.25 -3.65
C ALA A 68 0.81 -3.19 -2.82
N ASN A 69 1.66 -2.61 -1.98
CA ASN A 69 2.50 -3.39 -1.09
C ASN A 69 3.00 -2.54 0.09
N ALA A 70 3.32 -3.20 1.19
CA ALA A 70 3.79 -2.56 2.40
C ALA A 70 5.15 -1.89 2.17
N HIS A 71 5.30 -0.64 2.61
CA HIS A 71 6.51 0.17 2.50
C HIS A 71 7.19 0.16 1.12
N ASP A 72 6.43 -0.11 0.06
CA ASP A 72 6.94 -0.29 -1.31
C ASP A 72 8.13 -1.27 -1.39
N THR A 73 8.12 -2.29 -0.53
CA THR A 73 9.16 -3.32 -0.49
C THR A 73 9.16 -4.22 -1.71
N GLN A 74 8.01 -4.36 -2.39
CA GLN A 74 7.82 -5.21 -3.56
C GLN A 74 8.37 -6.64 -3.32
N PRO A 75 7.80 -7.38 -2.34
CA PRO A 75 8.42 -8.59 -1.78
C PRO A 75 8.11 -9.84 -2.61
N TRP A 76 8.03 -9.71 -3.90
CA TRP A 76 7.68 -10.78 -4.83
C TRP A 76 8.82 -11.14 -5.76
N ARG A 77 8.86 -12.43 -6.12
CA ARG A 77 9.55 -12.97 -7.29
C ARG A 77 8.62 -13.90 -8.03
N PHE A 78 8.82 -14.03 -9.32
CA PHE A 78 7.98 -14.83 -10.19
C PHE A 78 8.84 -15.82 -10.97
N ARG A 79 8.34 -17.04 -11.12
CA ARG A 79 8.92 -18.01 -12.03
C ARG A 79 7.88 -18.37 -13.08
N ILE A 80 8.28 -18.24 -14.34
CA ILE A 80 7.43 -18.60 -15.47
C ILE A 80 7.70 -20.05 -15.82
N GLU A 81 6.68 -20.87 -15.76
CA GLU A 81 6.66 -22.25 -16.23
C GLU A 81 5.78 -22.34 -17.50
N SER A 82 5.69 -23.53 -18.11
CA SER A 82 4.96 -23.70 -19.39
C SER A 82 3.48 -23.36 -19.32
N ASP A 83 2.83 -23.65 -18.20
CA ASP A 83 1.37 -23.58 -17.99
C ASP A 83 0.96 -22.81 -16.74
N ARG A 84 1.93 -22.21 -16.01
CA ARG A 84 1.68 -21.46 -14.78
C ARG A 84 2.75 -20.41 -14.50
N ILE A 85 2.42 -19.54 -13.56
CA ILE A 85 3.37 -18.62 -12.93
C ILE A 85 3.41 -18.95 -11.44
N ASP A 86 4.58 -19.33 -10.93
CA ASP A 86 4.81 -19.51 -9.51
C ASP A 86 5.19 -18.17 -8.86
N VAL A 87 4.56 -17.87 -7.73
CA VAL A 87 4.76 -16.62 -6.97
C VAL A 87 5.52 -16.93 -5.68
N TYR A 88 6.63 -16.26 -5.49
CA TYR A 88 7.53 -16.47 -4.35
C TYR A 88 7.55 -15.23 -3.45
N ALA A 89 7.53 -15.46 -2.13
CA ALA A 89 7.88 -14.45 -1.14
C ALA A 89 9.40 -14.22 -1.15
N ASP A 90 9.83 -13.00 -1.45
CA ASP A 90 11.22 -12.56 -1.35
C ASP A 90 11.49 -12.10 0.10
N THR A 91 11.81 -13.06 0.97
CA THR A 91 11.93 -12.82 2.41
C THR A 91 13.09 -11.91 2.80
N ASP A 92 14.04 -11.65 1.91
CA ASP A 92 15.09 -10.64 2.12
C ASP A 92 14.50 -9.21 2.14
N ARG A 93 13.26 -9.07 1.66
CA ARG A 93 12.53 -7.80 1.59
C ARG A 93 11.51 -7.62 2.72
N HIS A 94 11.75 -8.25 3.87
CA HIS A 94 10.90 -8.16 5.06
C HIS A 94 11.02 -6.80 5.76
N LEU A 95 10.02 -6.44 6.54
CA LEU A 95 9.96 -5.20 7.33
C LEU A 95 10.45 -5.36 8.78
N GLY A 96 11.07 -6.49 9.14
CA GLY A 96 11.62 -6.73 10.47
C GLY A 96 10.61 -6.59 11.58
N ALA A 97 10.87 -5.72 12.55
CA ALA A 97 10.01 -5.49 13.72
C ALA A 97 8.65 -4.84 13.36
N MET A 98 8.51 -4.24 12.17
CA MET A 98 7.23 -3.72 11.66
C MET A 98 6.30 -4.85 11.18
N ASP A 99 6.86 -5.97 10.70
CA ASP A 99 6.11 -7.12 10.19
C ASP A 99 6.78 -8.44 10.61
N PRO A 100 6.83 -8.74 11.92
CA PRO A 100 7.62 -9.85 12.47
C PRO A 100 7.13 -11.23 12.04
N PHE A 101 5.88 -11.34 11.61
CA PHE A 101 5.27 -12.59 11.14
C PHE A 101 5.07 -12.62 9.62
N LEU A 102 5.60 -11.63 8.88
CA LEU A 102 5.46 -11.52 7.41
C LEU A 102 4.00 -11.42 6.95
N ARG A 103 3.09 -10.97 7.81
CA ARG A 103 1.66 -10.83 7.51
C ARG A 103 1.43 -9.76 6.43
N GLU A 104 2.06 -8.58 6.56
CA GLU A 104 1.97 -7.51 5.55
C GLU A 104 2.68 -7.89 4.25
N MET A 105 3.74 -8.69 4.33
CA MET A 105 4.38 -9.26 3.14
C MET A 105 3.39 -10.13 2.37
N HIS A 106 2.63 -11.03 3.05
CA HIS A 106 1.66 -11.89 2.39
C HIS A 106 0.44 -11.12 1.88
N LEU A 107 -0.02 -10.08 2.59
CA LEU A 107 -1.00 -9.11 2.06
C LEU A 107 -0.49 -8.48 0.75
N SER A 108 0.77 -8.09 0.69
CA SER A 108 1.40 -7.51 -0.52
C SER A 108 1.44 -8.50 -1.68
N LEU A 109 1.77 -9.77 -1.41
CA LEU A 109 1.75 -10.85 -2.39
C LEU A 109 0.32 -11.12 -2.89
N GLY A 110 -0.68 -11.05 -2.01
CA GLY A 110 -2.08 -11.12 -2.37
C GLY A 110 -2.51 -10.02 -3.34
N CYS A 111 -2.01 -8.79 -3.14
CA CYS A 111 -2.24 -7.69 -4.09
C CYS A 111 -1.66 -7.99 -5.48
N ALA A 112 -0.45 -8.54 -5.53
CA ALA A 112 0.20 -8.92 -6.80
C ALA A 112 -0.55 -10.06 -7.51
N LEU A 113 -1.02 -11.07 -6.76
CA LEU A 113 -1.86 -12.14 -7.27
C LEU A 113 -3.15 -11.60 -7.89
N GLU A 114 -3.82 -10.64 -7.25
CA GLU A 114 -5.06 -10.09 -7.78
C GLU A 114 -4.86 -9.36 -9.11
N ASN A 115 -3.83 -8.50 -9.22
CA ASN A 115 -3.47 -7.87 -10.49
C ASN A 115 -3.17 -8.92 -11.57
N ALA A 116 -2.39 -9.95 -11.22
CA ALA A 116 -2.04 -11.02 -12.15
C ALA A 116 -3.27 -11.77 -12.68
N VAL A 117 -4.23 -12.11 -11.81
CA VAL A 117 -5.47 -12.78 -12.19
C VAL A 117 -6.35 -11.92 -13.08
N LEU A 118 -6.51 -10.64 -12.74
CA LEU A 118 -7.32 -9.70 -13.52
C LEU A 118 -6.80 -9.58 -14.97
N ILE A 119 -5.50 -9.37 -15.15
CA ILE A 119 -4.92 -9.25 -16.49
C ILE A 119 -4.87 -10.60 -17.21
N ALA A 120 -4.60 -11.71 -16.50
CA ALA A 120 -4.60 -13.03 -17.12
C ALA A 120 -5.96 -13.34 -17.74
N ARG A 121 -7.06 -13.10 -17.03
CA ARG A 121 -8.42 -13.28 -17.54
C ARG A 121 -8.70 -12.36 -18.73
N SER A 122 -8.28 -11.12 -18.69
CA SER A 122 -8.47 -10.19 -19.80
C SER A 122 -7.67 -10.57 -21.06
N LEU A 123 -6.53 -11.25 -20.87
CA LEU A 123 -5.70 -11.80 -21.96
C LEU A 123 -6.17 -13.18 -22.45
N GLY A 124 -7.24 -13.74 -21.87
CA GLY A 124 -7.80 -15.04 -22.27
C GLY A 124 -7.11 -16.24 -21.65
N TYR A 125 -6.78 -16.14 -20.36
CA TYR A 125 -6.40 -17.27 -19.52
C TYR A 125 -7.46 -17.55 -18.46
N ALA A 126 -7.81 -18.81 -18.23
CA ALA A 126 -8.51 -19.26 -17.04
C ALA A 126 -7.50 -19.28 -15.88
N ALA A 127 -7.36 -18.15 -15.21
CA ALA A 127 -6.41 -18.01 -14.11
C ALA A 127 -6.96 -18.68 -12.84
N SER A 128 -6.49 -19.87 -12.52
CA SER A 128 -6.71 -20.53 -11.23
C SER A 128 -5.56 -20.21 -10.27
N ILE A 129 -5.87 -20.09 -8.98
CA ILE A 129 -4.83 -19.87 -7.96
C ILE A 129 -4.81 -21.12 -7.07
N ASP A 130 -3.61 -21.66 -6.91
CA ASP A 130 -3.30 -22.67 -5.90
C ASP A 130 -2.38 -22.02 -4.85
N ILE A 131 -2.85 -21.98 -3.58
CA ILE A 131 -2.14 -21.35 -2.47
C ILE A 131 -1.48 -22.43 -1.62
N ALA A 132 -0.17 -22.28 -1.40
CA ALA A 132 0.53 -23.10 -0.44
C ALA A 132 0.13 -22.71 0.99
N GLY A 133 -0.74 -23.48 1.61
CA GLY A 133 -1.21 -23.28 2.99
C GLY A 133 -0.08 -23.26 4.03
N GLY A 134 -0.37 -22.82 5.24
CA GLY A 134 0.57 -22.81 6.37
C GLY A 134 0.38 -21.66 7.33
N SER A 135 1.06 -21.74 8.50
CA SER A 135 1.01 -20.72 9.53
C SER A 135 2.21 -19.75 9.43
N LEU A 136 1.94 -18.45 9.41
CA LEU A 136 2.95 -17.40 9.41
C LEU A 136 3.74 -17.32 10.73
N ARG A 137 3.22 -17.88 11.83
CA ARG A 137 3.93 -17.96 13.11
C ARG A 137 5.08 -18.95 13.10
N GLU A 138 4.94 -20.03 12.31
CA GLU A 138 5.90 -21.13 12.30
C GLU A 138 7.03 -20.90 11.30
N GLU A 139 6.83 -19.98 10.34
CA GLU A 139 7.72 -19.87 9.21
C GLU A 139 9.01 -19.14 9.49
N GLY A 140 8.99 -18.19 10.42
CA GLY A 140 10.12 -17.29 10.64
C GLY A 140 10.58 -16.60 9.36
N VAL A 141 11.65 -15.81 9.43
CA VAL A 141 12.31 -15.25 8.25
C VAL A 141 13.22 -16.31 7.64
N ALA A 142 12.66 -17.17 6.79
CA ALA A 142 13.48 -18.11 6.01
C ALA A 142 14.39 -17.34 5.05
N ARG A 143 15.67 -17.67 5.01
CA ARG A 143 16.66 -17.01 4.13
C ARG A 143 16.52 -17.32 2.64
N ARG A 144 15.44 -17.97 2.20
CA ARG A 144 15.23 -18.35 0.79
C ARG A 144 13.83 -17.96 0.36
N ALA A 145 13.71 -17.46 -0.86
CA ALA A 145 12.42 -17.20 -1.47
C ALA A 145 11.55 -18.47 -1.43
N ARG A 146 10.32 -18.34 -0.89
CA ARG A 146 9.37 -19.45 -0.75
C ARG A 146 8.23 -19.29 -1.74
N CYS A 147 7.90 -20.36 -2.47
CA CYS A 147 6.69 -20.38 -3.29
C CYS A 147 5.47 -20.35 -2.37
N VAL A 148 4.62 -19.34 -2.55
CA VAL A 148 3.42 -19.11 -1.73
C VAL A 148 2.14 -19.36 -2.50
N ALA A 149 2.19 -19.27 -3.83
CA ALA A 149 1.07 -19.54 -4.71
C ALA A 149 1.54 -19.85 -6.14
N SER A 150 0.69 -20.54 -6.89
CA SER A 150 0.83 -20.74 -8.32
C SER A 150 -0.42 -20.27 -9.06
N ILE A 151 -0.24 -19.61 -10.21
CA ILE A 151 -1.33 -19.17 -11.08
C ILE A 151 -1.32 -20.05 -12.31
N GLY A 152 -2.26 -20.98 -12.42
CA GLY A 152 -2.45 -21.82 -13.62
C GLY A 152 -3.01 -20.98 -14.78
N LEU A 153 -2.51 -21.22 -16.00
CA LEU A 153 -2.77 -20.42 -17.19
C LEU A 153 -3.40 -21.25 -18.33
N ALA A 154 -4.53 -21.90 -18.07
CA ALA A 154 -5.27 -22.59 -19.11
C ALA A 154 -5.91 -21.57 -20.09
N SER A 155 -5.96 -21.90 -21.39
CA SER A 155 -6.60 -21.00 -22.37
C SER A 155 -8.11 -20.91 -22.17
N GLN A 156 -8.63 -19.68 -22.24
CA GLN A 156 -10.08 -19.42 -22.29
C GLN A 156 -10.38 -18.20 -23.17
N ARG A 157 -11.66 -17.88 -23.32
CA ARG A 157 -12.09 -16.65 -23.96
C ARG A 157 -11.72 -15.44 -23.06
N PRO A 158 -11.19 -14.33 -23.62
CA PRO A 158 -10.92 -13.13 -22.86
C PRO A 158 -12.14 -12.62 -22.10
N GLU A 159 -11.94 -12.25 -20.83
CA GLU A 159 -12.95 -11.69 -19.93
C GLU A 159 -12.62 -10.23 -19.64
N ALA A 160 -13.43 -9.32 -20.16
CA ALA A 160 -13.20 -7.89 -19.94
C ALA A 160 -13.51 -7.50 -18.47
N SER A 161 -12.64 -6.73 -17.86
CA SER A 161 -12.86 -6.15 -16.54
C SER A 161 -12.49 -4.66 -16.54
N PRO A 162 -13.37 -3.75 -16.10
CA PRO A 162 -13.05 -2.34 -15.99
C PRO A 162 -11.91 -2.06 -15.00
N LEU A 163 -11.64 -2.98 -14.05
CA LEU A 163 -10.55 -2.84 -13.10
C LEU A 163 -9.18 -2.94 -13.75
N VAL A 164 -9.04 -3.64 -14.87
CA VAL A 164 -7.78 -3.76 -15.61
C VAL A 164 -7.26 -2.38 -16.01
N ALA A 165 -8.12 -1.54 -16.57
CA ALA A 165 -7.76 -0.18 -17.01
C ALA A 165 -7.33 0.73 -15.84
N THR A 166 -7.70 0.41 -14.60
CA THR A 166 -7.33 1.22 -13.41
C THR A 166 -5.99 0.83 -12.79
N ILE A 167 -5.40 -0.30 -13.19
CA ILE A 167 -4.12 -0.77 -12.62
C ILE A 167 -3.02 0.30 -12.66
N PRO A 168 -2.74 1.00 -13.78
CA PRO A 168 -1.69 2.01 -13.83
C PRO A 168 -2.05 3.32 -13.10
N HIS A 169 -3.31 3.49 -12.72
CA HIS A 169 -3.81 4.70 -12.05
C HIS A 169 -4.00 4.52 -10.54
N ARG A 170 -3.88 3.30 -10.03
CA ARG A 170 -4.02 2.96 -8.62
C ARG A 170 -2.79 3.38 -7.83
N HIS A 171 -2.85 4.49 -7.14
CA HIS A 171 -1.78 4.97 -6.27
C HIS A 171 -2.30 5.22 -4.86
N THR A 172 -1.49 4.93 -3.84
CA THR A 172 -1.79 5.31 -2.46
C THR A 172 -1.87 6.83 -2.33
N ASN A 173 -2.98 7.33 -1.82
CA ASN A 173 -3.21 8.76 -1.72
C ASN A 173 -3.11 9.23 -0.26
N ARG A 174 -2.00 9.89 0.10
CA ARG A 174 -1.73 10.43 1.43
C ARG A 174 -2.10 11.91 1.59
N SER A 175 -2.68 12.53 0.55
CA SER A 175 -3.16 13.92 0.65
C SER A 175 -4.36 14.02 1.60
N PRO A 176 -4.70 15.23 2.11
CA PRO A 176 -5.97 15.46 2.78
C PRO A 176 -7.14 15.07 1.87
N TYR A 177 -8.21 14.54 2.45
CA TYR A 177 -9.46 14.28 1.73
C TYR A 177 -10.45 15.40 1.99
N ARG A 178 -11.48 15.51 1.16
CA ARG A 178 -12.56 16.50 1.29
C ARG A 178 -13.46 16.07 2.44
N GLY A 179 -13.41 16.78 3.56
CA GLY A 179 -14.28 16.53 4.73
C GLY A 179 -15.74 16.98 4.53
N ASP A 180 -16.00 17.73 3.46
CA ASP A 180 -17.34 18.22 3.07
C ASP A 180 -18.09 17.26 2.13
N ARG A 181 -17.50 16.09 1.82
CA ARG A 181 -18.07 15.12 0.89
C ARG A 181 -17.98 13.69 1.41
N ASP A 182 -19.09 13.18 1.88
CA ASP A 182 -19.20 11.81 2.37
C ASP A 182 -19.14 10.76 1.26
N ILE A 183 -18.84 9.53 1.64
CA ILE A 183 -18.97 8.33 0.79
C ILE A 183 -20.40 7.81 0.95
N SER A 184 -21.18 7.81 -0.14
CA SER A 184 -22.56 7.36 -0.10
C SER A 184 -22.70 5.88 0.23
N ASP A 185 -23.85 5.47 0.75
CA ASP A 185 -24.18 4.08 1.08
C ASP A 185 -24.12 3.19 -0.17
N GLU A 186 -24.45 3.72 -1.34
CA GLU A 186 -24.33 3.01 -2.61
C GLU A 186 -22.87 2.65 -2.93
N ILE A 187 -21.94 3.60 -2.75
CA ILE A 187 -20.51 3.36 -2.93
C ILE A 187 -20.01 2.36 -1.89
N GLN A 188 -20.40 2.51 -0.61
CA GLN A 188 -20.04 1.57 0.44
C GLN A 188 -20.53 0.16 0.13
N SER A 189 -21.79 0.01 -0.28
CA SER A 189 -22.39 -1.27 -0.66
C SER A 189 -21.68 -1.90 -1.85
N ARG A 190 -21.32 -1.11 -2.87
CA ARG A 190 -20.57 -1.56 -4.04
C ARG A 190 -19.17 -2.05 -3.68
N LEU A 191 -18.48 -1.39 -2.76
CA LEU A 191 -17.18 -1.85 -2.25
C LEU A 191 -17.35 -3.11 -1.38
N THR A 192 -18.37 -3.16 -0.53
CA THR A 192 -18.65 -4.31 0.34
C THR A 192 -18.94 -5.58 -0.48
N ALA A 193 -19.63 -5.46 -1.61
CA ALA A 193 -19.91 -6.58 -2.51
C ALA A 193 -18.63 -7.29 -3.03
N LEU A 194 -17.49 -6.62 -3.08
CA LEU A 194 -16.21 -7.24 -3.45
C LEU A 194 -15.67 -8.22 -2.40
N ALA A 195 -16.20 -8.18 -1.17
CA ALA A 195 -15.83 -9.07 -0.06
C ALA A 195 -16.84 -10.21 0.16
N SER A 196 -17.87 -10.35 -0.69
CA SER A 196 -18.97 -11.31 -0.49
C SER A 196 -18.54 -12.78 -0.63
N GLU A 197 -17.44 -13.03 -1.33
CA GLU A 197 -16.95 -14.39 -1.63
C GLU A 197 -15.49 -14.52 -1.15
N GLY A 198 -15.27 -15.02 0.05
CA GLY A 198 -13.90 -15.28 0.48
C GLY A 198 -13.66 -15.38 1.98
N ALA A 199 -12.40 -15.67 2.33
CA ALA A 199 -11.92 -15.80 3.70
C ALA A 199 -11.72 -14.44 4.41
N ALA A 200 -11.95 -13.32 3.74
CA ALA A 200 -11.80 -11.97 4.28
C ALA A 200 -13.10 -11.16 4.20
N ARG A 201 -13.37 -10.36 5.22
CA ARG A 201 -14.52 -9.44 5.29
C ARG A 201 -14.09 -7.99 5.26
N LEU A 202 -14.96 -7.13 4.73
CA LEU A 202 -14.86 -5.68 4.84
C LEU A 202 -15.83 -5.18 5.93
N ILE A 203 -15.30 -4.42 6.86
CA ILE A 203 -16.05 -3.79 7.96
C ILE A 203 -15.85 -2.28 7.86
N TRP A 204 -16.95 -1.53 7.88
CA TRP A 204 -16.89 -0.06 7.88
C TRP A 204 -17.03 0.50 9.29
N ILE A 205 -16.16 1.43 9.65
CA ILE A 205 -16.32 2.28 10.83
C ILE A 205 -17.01 3.57 10.34
N ALA A 206 -18.36 3.51 10.27
CA ALA A 206 -19.17 4.62 9.75
C ALA A 206 -19.59 5.61 10.83
N ASP A 207 -19.77 5.14 12.07
CA ASP A 207 -20.16 5.99 13.20
C ASP A 207 -19.11 7.07 13.50
N PRO A 208 -19.51 8.36 13.64
CA PRO A 208 -18.56 9.45 13.85
C PRO A 208 -17.77 9.36 15.16
N VAL A 209 -18.33 8.75 16.22
CA VAL A 209 -17.62 8.56 17.50
C VAL A 209 -16.57 7.48 17.30
N ALA A 210 -16.96 6.33 16.76
CA ALA A 210 -16.06 5.22 16.48
C ALA A 210 -14.91 5.63 15.51
N ARG A 211 -15.17 6.51 14.53
CA ARG A 211 -14.11 7.07 13.66
C ARG A 211 -13.12 7.93 14.43
N ARG A 212 -13.58 8.77 15.36
CA ARG A 212 -12.68 9.56 16.23
C ARG A 212 -11.86 8.67 17.15
N ASP A 213 -12.47 7.64 17.73
CA ASP A 213 -11.79 6.68 18.60
C ASP A 213 -10.72 5.89 17.81
N PHE A 214 -11.05 5.44 16.60
CA PHE A 214 -10.08 4.80 15.70
C PHE A 214 -8.93 5.75 15.33
N ALA A 215 -9.24 7.03 15.05
CA ALA A 215 -8.23 8.04 14.75
C ALA A 215 -7.28 8.25 15.93
N ALA A 216 -7.82 8.40 17.16
CA ALA A 216 -7.02 8.54 18.37
C ALA A 216 -6.14 7.31 18.62
N ALA A 217 -6.69 6.10 18.46
CA ALA A 217 -5.97 4.85 18.60
C ALA A 217 -4.85 4.70 17.55
N THR A 218 -5.10 5.11 16.29
CA THR A 218 -4.09 5.08 15.22
C THR A 218 -2.95 6.06 15.48
N VAL A 219 -3.24 7.25 16.01
CA VAL A 219 -2.20 8.21 16.42
C VAL A 219 -1.36 7.64 17.57
N ALA A 220 -1.99 7.06 18.60
CA ALA A 220 -1.29 6.42 19.70
C ALA A 220 -0.41 5.23 19.23
N ALA A 221 -0.89 4.43 18.28
CA ALA A 221 -0.09 3.38 17.64
C ALA A 221 1.11 3.96 16.86
N THR A 222 0.94 5.08 16.15
CA THR A 222 2.04 5.76 15.45
C THR A 222 3.09 6.26 16.45
N GLU A 223 2.67 6.84 17.56
CA GLU A 223 3.56 7.28 18.65
C GLU A 223 4.31 6.08 19.28
N ASN A 224 3.64 4.94 19.48
CA ASN A 224 4.26 3.72 19.96
C ASN A 224 5.30 3.16 18.98
N ILE A 225 5.03 3.17 17.67
CA ILE A 225 5.99 2.75 16.64
C ILE A 225 7.22 3.66 16.67
N VAL A 226 7.04 4.96 16.74
CA VAL A 226 8.13 5.94 16.81
C VAL A 226 8.97 5.77 18.07
N ALA A 227 8.38 5.34 19.19
CA ALA A 227 9.06 5.06 20.44
C ALA A 227 9.79 3.70 20.46
N ASP A 228 9.42 2.75 19.60
CA ASP A 228 10.10 1.44 19.48
C ASP A 228 11.28 1.55 18.51
N SER A 229 12.49 1.53 19.06
CA SER A 229 13.73 1.72 18.28
C SER A 229 13.93 0.67 17.19
N ALA A 230 13.44 -0.56 17.39
CA ALA A 230 13.55 -1.62 16.37
C ALA A 230 12.54 -1.38 15.22
N MET A 231 11.28 -1.04 15.55
CA MET A 231 10.28 -0.77 14.52
C MET A 231 10.69 0.43 13.64
N ILE A 232 11.13 1.52 14.28
CA ILE A 232 11.48 2.73 13.52
C ILE A 232 12.75 2.53 12.67
N ALA A 233 13.75 1.81 13.18
CA ALA A 233 14.94 1.51 12.40
C ALA A 233 14.63 0.62 11.19
N ASP A 234 13.75 -0.36 11.35
CA ASP A 234 13.31 -1.24 10.25
C ASP A 234 12.43 -0.52 9.24
N SER A 235 11.65 0.49 9.64
CA SER A 235 10.91 1.36 8.73
C SER A 235 11.85 2.30 7.97
N ASP A 236 12.76 2.98 8.68
CA ASP A 236 13.64 4.01 8.12
C ASP A 236 14.61 3.44 7.07
N ARG A 237 15.04 2.19 7.20
CA ARG A 237 15.93 1.54 6.20
C ARG A 237 15.31 1.48 4.80
N TRP A 238 13.98 1.53 4.69
CA TRP A 238 13.28 1.52 3.40
C TRP A 238 13.06 2.92 2.82
N PHE A 239 13.21 3.98 3.60
CA PHE A 239 12.97 5.33 3.10
C PHE A 239 14.05 5.76 2.10
N ARG A 240 13.64 6.27 0.94
CA ARG A 240 14.52 6.77 -0.12
C ARG A 240 14.46 8.30 -0.14
N ALA A 241 15.46 8.93 0.47
CA ALA A 241 15.49 10.37 0.69
C ALA A 241 15.90 11.17 -0.57
N THR A 242 16.64 10.56 -1.50
CA THR A 242 17.19 11.24 -2.68
C THR A 242 16.81 10.53 -3.97
N ASP A 243 16.79 11.29 -5.08
CA ASP A 243 16.52 10.76 -6.42
C ASP A 243 17.54 9.67 -6.81
N ALA A 244 18.81 9.79 -6.39
CA ALA A 244 19.83 8.78 -6.61
C ALA A 244 19.52 7.45 -5.90
N GLN A 245 19.02 7.50 -4.65
CA GLN A 245 18.58 6.32 -3.92
C GLN A 245 17.34 5.69 -4.57
N ILE A 246 16.39 6.51 -5.03
CA ILE A 246 15.20 6.03 -5.75
C ILE A 246 15.61 5.25 -7.00
N GLU A 247 16.52 5.79 -7.81
CA GLU A 247 17.02 5.12 -9.02
C GLU A 247 17.76 3.83 -8.72
N LEU A 248 18.64 3.86 -7.71
CA LEU A 248 19.46 2.71 -7.35
C LEU A 248 18.61 1.54 -6.85
N HIS A 249 17.66 1.82 -5.94
CA HIS A 249 16.89 0.78 -5.24
C HIS A 249 15.55 0.44 -5.93
N ARG A 250 14.92 1.44 -6.56
CA ARG A 250 13.60 1.32 -7.21
C ARG A 250 12.51 0.78 -6.30
N ASP A 251 12.58 1.14 -5.02
CA ASP A 251 11.68 0.68 -3.97
C ASP A 251 11.59 1.71 -2.84
N GLY A 252 10.80 1.39 -1.82
CA GLY A 252 10.69 2.15 -0.58
C GLY A 252 9.84 3.41 -0.67
N PRO A 253 9.36 3.89 0.49
CA PRO A 253 8.69 5.18 0.58
C PRO A 253 9.62 6.32 0.19
N THR A 254 9.06 7.32 -0.50
CA THR A 254 9.80 8.50 -0.93
C THR A 254 9.11 9.76 -0.43
N LEU A 255 9.83 10.88 -0.43
CA LEU A 255 9.26 12.18 -0.11
C LEU A 255 8.07 12.54 -1.04
N TYR A 256 8.13 12.12 -2.31
CA TYR A 256 7.05 12.34 -3.29
C TYR A 256 5.73 11.67 -2.87
N CYS A 257 5.81 10.53 -2.20
CA CYS A 257 4.66 9.75 -1.74
C CYS A 257 4.13 10.18 -0.36
N ALA A 258 4.75 11.18 0.29
CA ALA A 258 4.40 11.60 1.66
C ALA A 258 3.09 12.40 1.77
N GLY A 259 2.42 12.73 0.64
CA GLY A 259 1.18 13.51 0.66
C GLY A 259 1.38 15.01 0.85
N LEU A 260 2.61 15.51 0.69
CA LEU A 260 2.93 16.94 0.80
C LEU A 260 2.30 17.74 -0.35
N SER A 261 1.98 19.01 -0.10
CA SER A 261 1.58 19.90 -1.18
C SER A 261 2.75 20.16 -2.14
N PRO A 262 2.50 20.48 -3.43
CA PRO A 262 3.57 20.74 -4.40
C PRO A 262 4.57 21.80 -3.94
N LEU A 263 4.08 22.86 -3.29
CA LEU A 263 4.93 23.94 -2.77
C LEU A 263 5.81 23.47 -1.62
N VAL A 264 5.25 22.69 -0.68
CA VAL A 264 6.02 22.13 0.44
C VAL A 264 7.03 21.11 -0.06
N LEU A 265 6.65 20.28 -1.03
CA LEU A 265 7.55 19.30 -1.65
C LEU A 265 8.72 20.00 -2.36
N PHE A 266 8.45 21.07 -3.11
CA PHE A 266 9.49 21.87 -3.76
C PHE A 266 10.46 22.46 -2.73
N GLY A 267 9.94 23.09 -1.66
CA GLY A 267 10.76 23.62 -0.57
C GLY A 267 11.60 22.57 0.13
N ALA A 268 11.00 21.41 0.43
CA ALA A 268 11.68 20.28 1.08
C ALA A 268 12.85 19.71 0.27
N ARG A 269 12.77 19.77 -1.06
CA ARG A 269 13.87 19.33 -1.97
C ARG A 269 15.07 20.30 -1.97
N LEU A 270 14.83 21.59 -1.71
CA LEU A 270 15.89 22.61 -1.68
C LEU A 270 16.59 22.70 -0.32
N MET A 271 16.00 22.10 0.72
CA MET A 271 16.53 22.16 2.08
C MET A 271 17.42 20.96 2.38
N PRO A 272 18.43 21.11 3.26
CA PRO A 272 19.17 19.97 3.80
C PRO A 272 18.23 18.94 4.44
N ALA A 273 18.62 17.67 4.43
CA ALA A 273 17.86 16.60 5.06
C ALA A 273 17.53 16.97 6.52
N ILE A 274 16.26 16.83 6.89
CA ILE A 274 15.80 17.03 8.27
C ILE A 274 16.24 15.82 9.12
N SER A 275 16.35 16.03 10.44
CA SER A 275 16.70 14.92 11.36
C SER A 275 15.63 13.84 11.34
N ALA A 276 16.02 12.60 11.65
CA ALA A 276 15.09 11.47 11.80
C ALA A 276 13.97 11.82 12.81
N GLN A 277 14.31 12.41 13.95
CA GLN A 277 13.32 12.83 14.95
C GLN A 277 12.28 13.83 14.39
N SER A 278 12.69 14.75 13.54
CA SER A 278 11.77 15.70 12.91
C SER A 278 10.88 15.00 11.87
N THR A 279 11.43 14.03 11.14
CA THR A 279 10.67 13.19 10.19
C THR A 279 9.61 12.37 10.91
N HIS A 280 9.96 11.73 12.03
CA HIS A 280 9.03 10.93 12.84
C HIS A 280 7.92 11.78 13.45
N ARG A 281 8.25 12.96 13.98
CA ARG A 281 7.24 13.91 14.47
C ARG A 281 6.30 14.35 13.35
N HIS A 282 6.84 14.65 12.17
CA HIS A 282 6.03 15.00 11.01
C HIS A 282 5.10 13.85 10.60
N TRP A 283 5.53 12.59 10.69
CA TRP A 283 4.66 11.44 10.42
C TRP A 283 3.47 11.39 11.39
N ILE A 284 3.69 11.57 12.71
CA ILE A 284 2.62 11.64 13.71
C ILE A 284 1.64 12.78 13.38
N ASP A 285 2.16 13.99 13.11
CA ASP A 285 1.33 15.15 12.79
C ASP A 285 0.55 14.96 11.49
N GLN A 286 1.16 14.40 10.44
CA GLN A 286 0.47 14.08 9.19
C GLN A 286 -0.63 13.02 9.39
N THR A 287 -0.38 12.02 10.23
CA THR A 287 -1.38 11.00 10.56
C THR A 287 -2.58 11.64 11.27
N ARG A 288 -2.33 12.49 12.27
CA ARG A 288 -3.36 13.17 13.04
C ARG A 288 -4.15 14.19 12.21
N ASP A 289 -3.46 15.13 11.59
CA ASP A 289 -4.07 16.36 11.08
C ASP A 289 -4.50 16.22 9.61
N ALA A 290 -3.67 15.63 8.76
CA ALA A 290 -3.94 15.54 7.33
C ALA A 290 -4.67 14.26 6.92
N GLN A 291 -4.34 13.13 7.54
CA GLN A 291 -4.89 11.85 7.14
C GLN A 291 -6.21 11.55 7.87
N LEU A 292 -6.26 11.72 9.18
CA LEU A 292 -7.42 11.42 10.02
C LEU A 292 -8.25 12.67 10.38
N GLY A 293 -7.64 13.84 10.46
CA GLY A 293 -8.31 15.10 10.78
C GLY A 293 -9.34 15.56 9.74
N THR A 294 -9.31 15.01 8.51
CA THR A 294 -10.30 15.25 7.46
C THR A 294 -11.52 14.33 7.54
N ASN A 295 -11.65 13.57 8.65
CA ASN A 295 -12.78 12.69 8.94
C ASN A 295 -13.14 11.69 7.80
N PRO A 296 -12.15 10.96 7.26
CA PRO A 296 -12.40 9.99 6.18
C PRO A 296 -13.25 8.82 6.69
N LEU A 297 -13.89 8.09 5.76
CA LEU A 297 -14.47 6.80 6.09
C LEU A 297 -13.32 5.80 6.31
N ILE A 298 -13.46 4.97 7.35
CA ILE A 298 -12.47 3.94 7.69
C ILE A 298 -13.01 2.56 7.33
N GLY A 299 -12.19 1.76 6.67
CA GLY A 299 -12.46 0.36 6.39
C GLY A 299 -11.44 -0.55 7.08
N LEU A 300 -11.93 -1.67 7.59
CA LEU A 300 -11.12 -2.77 8.11
C LEU A 300 -11.34 -4.00 7.23
N ILE A 301 -10.26 -4.66 6.84
CA ILE A 301 -10.32 -6.01 6.31
C ILE A 301 -10.02 -6.96 7.46
N ALA A 302 -10.93 -7.90 7.71
CA ALA A 302 -10.84 -8.86 8.80
C ALA A 302 -10.81 -10.29 8.26
N VAL A 303 -10.11 -11.15 8.98
CA VAL A 303 -9.95 -12.58 8.72
C VAL A 303 -10.27 -13.37 10.01
N LYS A 304 -10.40 -14.69 9.94
CA LYS A 304 -10.62 -15.53 11.14
C LYS A 304 -9.31 -15.86 11.86
N ASP A 305 -8.21 -16.00 11.12
CA ASP A 305 -6.87 -16.22 11.66
C ASP A 305 -5.87 -15.27 11.01
N LEU A 306 -5.28 -14.36 11.81
CA LEU A 306 -4.31 -13.34 11.35
C LEU A 306 -3.05 -13.96 10.75
N TYR A 307 -2.71 -15.18 11.17
CA TYR A 307 -1.44 -15.82 10.84
C TYR A 307 -1.60 -17.03 9.93
N ASP A 308 -2.81 -17.27 9.41
CA ASP A 308 -3.03 -18.18 8.30
C ASP A 308 -2.61 -17.55 6.97
N ARG A 309 -1.74 -18.24 6.22
CA ARG A 309 -1.16 -17.70 4.98
C ARG A 309 -2.22 -17.48 3.90
N ASP A 310 -3.15 -18.41 3.73
CA ASP A 310 -4.20 -18.27 2.72
C ASP A 310 -5.06 -17.05 3.01
N GLN A 311 -5.49 -16.86 4.26
CA GLN A 311 -6.29 -15.70 4.65
C GLN A 311 -5.53 -14.38 4.49
N ALA A 312 -4.24 -14.33 4.76
CA ALA A 312 -3.42 -13.14 4.53
C ALA A 312 -3.34 -12.80 3.03
N LEU A 313 -3.13 -13.80 2.16
CA LEU A 313 -3.14 -13.61 0.70
C LEU A 313 -4.53 -13.17 0.20
N GLN A 314 -5.62 -13.78 0.70
CA GLN A 314 -6.99 -13.39 0.33
C GLN A 314 -7.34 -11.98 0.79
N ALA A 315 -6.90 -11.57 1.99
CA ALA A 315 -7.06 -10.19 2.46
C ALA A 315 -6.32 -9.19 1.55
N GLY A 316 -5.12 -9.53 1.09
CA GLY A 316 -4.36 -8.73 0.13
C GLY A 316 -5.05 -8.63 -1.23
N ARG A 317 -5.61 -9.74 -1.73
CA ARG A 317 -6.41 -9.75 -2.96
C ARG A 317 -7.64 -8.85 -2.82
N LEU A 318 -8.34 -8.91 -1.70
CA LEU A 318 -9.48 -8.05 -1.42
C LEU A 318 -9.05 -6.58 -1.38
N TRP A 319 -7.95 -6.24 -0.67
CA TRP A 319 -7.43 -4.88 -0.63
C TRP A 319 -7.14 -4.34 -2.03
N GLN A 320 -6.51 -5.13 -2.89
CA GLN A 320 -6.18 -4.70 -4.25
C GLN A 320 -7.45 -4.43 -5.06
N ARG A 321 -8.46 -5.30 -4.99
CA ARG A 321 -9.76 -5.09 -5.68
C ARG A 321 -10.47 -3.83 -5.18
N LEU A 322 -10.51 -3.62 -3.86
CA LEU A 322 -11.08 -2.42 -3.25
C LEU A 322 -10.38 -1.16 -3.75
N HIS A 323 -9.05 -1.18 -3.78
CA HIS A 323 -8.25 -0.04 -4.20
C HIS A 323 -8.42 0.26 -5.71
N LEU A 324 -8.47 -0.76 -6.57
CA LEU A 324 -8.78 -0.59 -8.00
C LEU A 324 -10.21 -0.07 -8.19
N GLN A 325 -11.20 -0.62 -7.49
CA GLN A 325 -12.58 -0.15 -7.58
C GLN A 325 -12.72 1.29 -7.05
N GLY A 326 -12.04 1.63 -5.95
CA GLY A 326 -11.98 2.99 -5.44
C GLY A 326 -11.37 3.95 -6.47
N THR A 327 -10.28 3.54 -7.13
CA THR A 327 -9.66 4.32 -8.23
C THR A 327 -10.63 4.53 -9.38
N LEU A 328 -11.38 3.50 -9.79
CA LEU A 328 -12.41 3.60 -10.84
C LEU A 328 -13.52 4.60 -10.48
N LEU A 329 -13.84 4.70 -9.19
CA LEU A 329 -14.83 5.63 -8.65
C LEU A 329 -14.28 7.04 -8.36
N GLY A 330 -12.98 7.29 -8.59
CA GLY A 330 -12.32 8.55 -8.30
C GLY A 330 -12.01 8.80 -6.82
N LEU A 331 -12.02 7.75 -6.00
CA LEU A 331 -11.71 7.80 -4.58
C LEU A 331 -10.21 7.73 -4.32
N GLY A 332 -9.75 8.42 -3.29
CA GLY A 332 -8.44 8.22 -2.69
C GLY A 332 -8.51 7.16 -1.60
N MET A 333 -7.50 6.29 -1.56
CA MET A 333 -7.39 5.25 -0.53
C MET A 333 -5.95 5.19 0.01
N GLN A 334 -5.83 4.92 1.32
CA GLN A 334 -4.55 4.82 2.00
C GLN A 334 -4.60 3.79 3.12
N PRO A 335 -3.62 2.85 3.21
CA PRO A 335 -3.43 1.99 4.38
C PRO A 335 -3.17 2.79 5.67
N LEU A 336 -3.73 2.31 6.79
CA LEU A 336 -3.54 2.82 8.15
C LEU A 336 -3.22 1.62 9.08
N ASN A 337 -2.10 0.95 8.82
CA ASN A 337 -1.77 -0.31 9.46
C ASN A 337 -1.03 -0.19 10.79
N GLN A 338 -0.87 1.01 11.34
CA GLN A 338 -0.16 1.23 12.59
C GLN A 338 -0.74 0.38 13.75
N LEU A 339 -2.07 0.27 13.86
CA LEU A 339 -2.70 -0.60 14.86
C LEU A 339 -2.40 -2.08 14.61
N PRO A 340 -2.64 -2.67 13.40
CA PRO A 340 -2.23 -4.03 13.08
C PRO A 340 -0.74 -4.32 13.31
N GLU A 341 0.16 -3.39 12.96
CA GLU A 341 1.61 -3.51 13.19
C GLU A 341 1.94 -3.59 14.69
N CYS A 342 1.29 -2.77 15.52
CA CYS A 342 1.44 -2.82 16.98
C CYS A 342 0.89 -4.13 17.57
N VAL A 343 -0.19 -4.71 17.02
CA VAL A 343 -0.70 -6.02 17.45
C VAL A 343 0.34 -7.11 17.23
N ASP A 344 0.96 -7.14 16.05
CA ASP A 344 2.02 -8.10 15.73
C ASP A 344 3.25 -7.90 16.65
N ARG A 345 3.59 -6.64 16.94
CA ARG A 345 4.71 -6.32 17.83
C ARG A 345 4.45 -6.72 19.28
N GLU A 346 3.22 -6.48 19.80
CA GLU A 346 2.81 -6.95 21.12
C GLU A 346 2.98 -8.47 21.25
N LEU A 347 2.49 -9.20 20.25
CA LEU A 347 2.60 -10.66 20.22
C LEU A 347 4.06 -11.13 20.15
N GLN A 348 4.87 -10.54 19.28
CA GLN A 348 6.29 -10.86 19.15
C GLN A 348 7.06 -10.71 20.47
N LEU A 349 6.72 -9.65 21.22
CA LEU A 349 7.38 -9.33 22.50
C LEU A 349 6.74 -10.01 23.70
N GLY A 350 5.68 -10.79 23.55
CA GLY A 350 4.94 -11.37 24.66
C GLY A 350 4.30 -10.34 25.57
N LYS A 351 3.98 -9.14 25.05
CA LYS A 351 3.34 -8.06 25.81
C LYS A 351 1.84 -8.27 25.93
N SER A 352 1.21 -7.56 26.87
CA SER A 352 -0.25 -7.50 26.98
C SER A 352 -0.86 -6.96 25.71
N ALA A 353 -1.94 -7.57 25.22
CA ALA A 353 -2.63 -7.18 23.99
C ALA A 353 -3.46 -5.89 24.18
N THR A 354 -2.81 -4.75 24.29
CA THR A 354 -3.46 -3.43 24.43
C THR A 354 -4.00 -2.97 23.09
N PHE A 355 -3.15 -2.88 22.05
CA PHE A 355 -3.57 -2.52 20.70
C PHE A 355 -4.45 -3.60 20.08
N GLY A 356 -4.19 -4.87 20.40
CA GLY A 356 -5.03 -5.99 19.98
C GLY A 356 -6.47 -5.88 20.47
N LYS A 357 -6.69 -5.55 21.74
CA LYS A 357 -8.04 -5.32 22.31
C LYS A 357 -8.70 -4.07 21.71
N THR A 358 -7.95 -3.00 21.55
CA THR A 358 -8.44 -1.75 20.94
C THR A 358 -8.92 -2.00 19.52
N LEU A 359 -8.10 -2.68 18.70
CA LEU A 359 -8.43 -2.97 17.30
C LEU A 359 -9.63 -3.93 17.19
N ALA A 360 -9.68 -4.97 18.02
CA ALA A 360 -10.81 -5.91 18.08
C ALA A 360 -12.13 -5.22 18.48
N GLY A 361 -12.06 -4.15 19.30
CA GLY A 361 -13.25 -3.38 19.70
C GLY A 361 -13.97 -2.67 18.54
N PHE A 362 -13.31 -2.48 17.39
CA PHE A 362 -13.94 -1.96 16.18
C PHE A 362 -14.62 -3.06 15.33
N CYS A 363 -14.51 -4.33 15.74
CA CYS A 363 -15.10 -5.46 15.07
C CYS A 363 -16.27 -6.03 15.89
N ALA A 364 -17.49 -5.93 15.36
CA ALA A 364 -18.69 -6.35 16.11
C ALA A 364 -18.78 -7.88 16.33
N ALA A 365 -18.07 -8.67 15.53
CA ALA A 365 -18.11 -10.14 15.57
C ALA A 365 -16.76 -10.70 16.03
N ALA A 366 -16.74 -11.34 17.19
CA ALA A 366 -15.52 -11.80 17.87
C ALA A 366 -14.69 -12.83 17.08
N GLU A 367 -15.29 -13.54 16.13
CA GLU A 367 -14.61 -14.50 15.27
C GLU A 367 -13.81 -13.85 14.14
N TRP A 368 -13.94 -12.54 13.92
CA TRP A 368 -13.24 -11.78 12.89
C TRP A 368 -12.19 -10.86 13.51
N GLN A 369 -10.96 -10.99 13.04
CA GLN A 369 -9.82 -10.24 13.51
C GLN A 369 -9.36 -9.27 12.41
N PRO A 370 -9.35 -7.94 12.65
CA PRO A 370 -8.89 -6.99 11.67
C PRO A 370 -7.40 -7.20 11.36
N THR A 371 -7.10 -7.50 10.10
CA THR A 371 -5.73 -7.71 9.60
C THR A 371 -5.18 -6.51 8.86
N PHE A 372 -6.06 -5.63 8.37
CA PHE A 372 -5.67 -4.47 7.57
C PHE A 372 -6.66 -3.33 7.78
N ALA A 373 -6.15 -2.12 7.96
CA ALA A 373 -6.96 -0.92 8.09
C ALA A 373 -6.62 0.10 6.99
N PHE A 374 -7.62 0.86 6.55
CA PHE A 374 -7.43 1.89 5.54
C PHE A 374 -8.45 3.02 5.70
N ARG A 375 -8.10 4.18 5.17
CA ARG A 375 -9.04 5.28 4.97
C ARG A 375 -9.42 5.40 3.50
N VAL A 376 -10.64 5.86 3.25
CA VAL A 376 -11.17 6.15 1.92
C VAL A 376 -11.93 7.47 1.93
N GLY A 377 -11.84 8.23 0.84
CA GLY A 377 -12.52 9.52 0.71
C GLY A 377 -12.26 10.17 -0.64
N TRP A 378 -12.78 11.36 -0.83
CA TRP A 378 -12.57 12.15 -2.03
C TRP A 378 -11.26 12.92 -1.90
N PRO A 379 -10.23 12.60 -2.70
CA PRO A 379 -8.93 13.21 -2.53
C PRO A 379 -8.92 14.66 -3.03
N THR A 380 -8.14 15.52 -2.38
CA THR A 380 -7.90 16.90 -2.85
C THR A 380 -6.94 16.96 -4.04
N ARG A 381 -6.15 15.91 -4.24
CA ARG A 381 -5.15 15.76 -5.30
C ARG A 381 -4.98 14.29 -5.69
N PRO A 382 -4.56 13.98 -6.92
CA PRO A 382 -4.16 12.62 -7.29
C PRO A 382 -3.02 12.10 -6.41
N GLY A 383 -3.03 10.79 -6.13
CA GLY A 383 -1.90 10.12 -5.50
C GLY A 383 -0.75 9.95 -6.50
N PRO A 384 0.51 10.18 -6.08
CA PRO A 384 1.67 9.98 -6.94
C PRO A 384 2.01 8.49 -7.11
N ALA A 385 2.63 8.15 -8.23
CA ALA A 385 3.23 6.83 -8.41
C ALA A 385 4.39 6.63 -7.42
N SER A 386 4.65 5.39 -7.04
CA SER A 386 5.85 4.98 -6.30
C SER A 386 6.83 4.22 -7.20
N PRO A 387 8.13 4.16 -6.85
CA PRO A 387 9.12 3.44 -7.64
C PRO A 387 8.72 1.96 -7.86
N ARG A 388 9.23 1.36 -8.94
CA ARG A 388 9.02 -0.06 -9.23
C ARG A 388 10.30 -0.73 -9.68
N ARG A 389 10.52 -1.94 -9.17
CA ARG A 389 11.58 -2.84 -9.62
C ARG A 389 11.34 -3.23 -11.08
N THR A 390 12.42 -3.46 -11.82
CA THR A 390 12.30 -3.93 -13.21
C THR A 390 11.75 -5.35 -13.26
N LEU A 391 11.10 -5.70 -14.37
CA LEU A 391 10.63 -7.08 -14.58
C LEU A 391 11.76 -8.09 -14.48
N GLN A 392 12.94 -7.79 -15.04
CA GLN A 392 14.12 -8.64 -14.98
C GLN A 392 14.56 -8.94 -13.53
N SER A 393 14.43 -7.97 -12.61
CA SER A 393 14.85 -8.15 -11.22
C SER A 393 13.90 -9.02 -10.40
N VAL A 394 12.68 -9.24 -10.87
CA VAL A 394 11.66 -10.02 -10.16
C VAL A 394 11.37 -11.36 -10.81
N VAL A 395 11.76 -11.58 -12.06
CA VAL A 395 11.60 -12.86 -12.76
C VAL A 395 12.79 -13.77 -12.43
N MET A 396 12.50 -14.94 -11.93
CA MET A 396 13.47 -15.98 -11.62
C MET A 396 13.76 -16.83 -12.87
N PRO A 397 14.95 -17.43 -12.98
CA PRO A 397 15.20 -18.41 -14.02
C PRO A 397 14.21 -19.58 -13.92
N PRO A 398 13.89 -20.25 -15.06
CA PRO A 398 13.01 -21.42 -15.05
C PRO A 398 13.60 -22.54 -14.17
N SER A 399 12.72 -23.42 -13.69
CA SER A 399 13.16 -24.60 -12.95
C SER A 399 14.12 -25.43 -13.82
N ARG A 400 15.23 -25.88 -13.25
CA ARG A 400 16.09 -26.82 -13.95
C ARG A 400 15.30 -28.12 -14.15
N VAL A 401 14.95 -28.44 -15.35
CA VAL A 401 14.46 -29.77 -15.67
C VAL A 401 15.63 -30.70 -15.37
N ASN A 402 15.55 -31.52 -14.33
CA ASN A 402 16.46 -32.63 -14.15
C ASN A 402 16.20 -33.60 -15.30
N SER A 403 17.05 -33.53 -16.31
CA SER A 403 17.11 -34.49 -17.43
C SER A 403 17.60 -35.85 -16.94
#